data_92a2b0de50185fa491fd2af1c246c9ce
#
_entry.id   92a2b0de50185fa491fd2af1c246c9ce
#
_cell.length_a   1.000
_cell.length_b   1.000
_cell.length_c   1.000
_cell.angle_alpha   90.00
_cell.angle_beta   90.00
_cell.angle_gamma   90.00
#
_symmetry.space_group_name_H-M   'P 1'
#
loop_
_entity.id
_entity.type
_entity.pdbx_description
1 polymer ?
#
loop_
_entity_poly.entity_id
_entity_poly.type
_entity_poly.pdbx_seq_one_letter_code
_entity_poly.pdbx_strand_id
1 'polypeptide(L)'
;TNTSTLATWLNSIGVKVNQVRIIPDQEDIIVETLNLLRKSNNYVFTTGGIGPTHDDITAQSVAKAFGLKYELHKEGYKILEAYYQPGEFNEGRQKMIWMPANADLILNPTSGAPGFSVENVFCLPGVPSIMKSMLGGLKNKIVGGDPILSHTISLKTVESEIANSLTKVQEENQDVEIGSYPFFHAGKLGVSIVLRSENQSKIDQCNSQILKFVNDKKIEVVDR
;
A
#
# COMPACT_ATOMS: atom_id res chain seq x y z
N THR A 1 3.99 -6.20 6.51
CA THR A 1 2.76 -6.94 6.45
C THR A 1 1.72 -6.17 5.67
N ASN A 2 0.57 -5.68 6.21
CA ASN A 2 -0.47 -5.01 5.40
C ASN A 2 0.07 -3.85 4.58
N THR A 3 0.85 -2.96 5.16
CA THR A 3 1.47 -1.82 4.47
C THR A 3 2.32 -2.27 3.28
N SER A 4 3.19 -3.26 3.47
CA SER A 4 4.03 -3.79 2.39
C SER A 4 3.20 -4.44 1.28
N THR A 5 2.21 -5.27 1.65
CA THR A 5 1.32 -5.94 0.69
C THR A 5 0.52 -4.91 -0.14
N LEU A 6 -0.07 -3.92 0.53
CA LEU A 6 -0.85 -2.88 -0.14
C LEU A 6 0.03 -2.00 -1.04
N ALA A 7 1.20 -1.58 -0.56
CA ALA A 7 2.14 -0.77 -1.36
C ALA A 7 2.62 -1.53 -2.61
N THR A 8 2.97 -2.81 -2.47
CA THR A 8 3.36 -3.65 -3.61
C THR A 8 2.23 -3.77 -4.63
N TRP A 9 1.00 -4.02 -4.16
CA TRP A 9 -0.16 -4.12 -5.03
C TRP A 9 -0.46 -2.78 -5.74
N LEU A 10 -0.45 -1.65 -5.03
CA LEU A 10 -0.67 -0.32 -5.61
C LEU A 10 0.37 0.00 -6.68
N ASN A 11 1.65 -0.25 -6.39
CA ASN A 11 2.73 -0.07 -7.38
C ASN A 11 2.52 -0.95 -8.63
N SER A 12 2.02 -2.18 -8.46
CA SER A 12 1.76 -3.09 -9.59
C SER A 12 0.64 -2.61 -10.53
N ILE A 13 -0.18 -1.68 -10.09
CA ILE A 13 -1.24 -1.03 -10.88
C ILE A 13 -0.92 0.43 -11.17
N GLY A 14 0.35 0.86 -11.03
CA GLY A 14 0.80 2.21 -11.34
C GLY A 14 0.32 3.29 -10.37
N VAL A 15 0.02 2.93 -9.12
CA VAL A 15 -0.35 3.89 -8.06
C VAL A 15 0.81 4.05 -7.08
N LYS A 16 1.39 5.24 -7.04
CA LYS A 16 2.52 5.55 -6.13
C LYS A 16 2.01 5.79 -4.71
N VAL A 17 2.64 5.13 -3.73
CA VAL A 17 2.39 5.39 -2.31
C VAL A 17 3.23 6.59 -1.87
N ASN A 18 2.56 7.69 -1.56
CA ASN A 18 3.22 8.93 -1.13
C ASN A 18 3.56 8.91 0.35
N GLN A 19 2.68 8.34 1.19
CA GLN A 19 2.82 8.41 2.63
C GLN A 19 2.16 7.21 3.31
N VAL A 20 2.76 6.77 4.40
CA VAL A 20 2.19 5.79 5.33
C VAL A 20 2.21 6.40 6.72
N ARG A 21 1.08 6.29 7.45
CA ARG A 21 0.96 6.69 8.84
C ARG A 21 0.49 5.51 9.68
N ILE A 22 1.13 5.33 10.81
CA ILE A 22 0.69 4.40 11.87
C ILE A 22 0.23 5.26 13.01
N ILE A 23 -1.05 5.17 13.31
CA ILE A 23 -1.72 6.00 14.31
C ILE A 23 -2.44 5.14 15.34
N PRO A 24 -2.65 5.62 16.57
CA PRO A 24 -3.43 4.91 17.57
C PRO A 24 -4.92 4.91 17.21
N ASP A 25 -5.66 3.94 17.78
CA ASP A 25 -7.11 3.85 17.68
C ASP A 25 -7.78 4.89 18.61
N GLN A 26 -7.68 6.15 18.21
CA GLN A 26 -8.30 7.31 18.85
C GLN A 26 -9.07 8.09 17.80
N GLU A 27 -10.37 8.29 18.04
CA GLU A 27 -11.30 8.85 17.05
C GLU A 27 -10.81 10.19 16.48
N ASP A 28 -10.40 11.12 17.34
CA ASP A 28 -9.98 12.45 16.91
C ASP A 28 -8.70 12.40 16.04
N ILE A 29 -7.74 11.52 16.36
CA ILE A 29 -6.53 11.32 15.57
C ILE A 29 -6.86 10.69 14.21
N ILE A 30 -7.76 9.72 14.19
CA ILE A 30 -8.22 9.09 12.93
C ILE A 30 -8.91 10.13 12.05
N VAL A 31 -9.86 10.91 12.62
CA VAL A 31 -10.60 11.95 11.89
C VAL A 31 -9.69 13.02 11.32
N GLU A 32 -8.76 13.55 12.13
CA GLU A 32 -7.80 14.56 11.68
C GLU A 32 -6.90 14.02 10.56
N THR A 33 -6.35 12.82 10.75
CA THR A 33 -5.48 12.17 9.77
C THR A 33 -6.21 11.92 8.45
N LEU A 34 -7.41 11.39 8.49
CA LEU A 34 -8.24 11.17 7.31
C LEU A 34 -8.54 12.47 6.58
N ASN A 35 -8.97 13.52 7.31
CA ASN A 35 -9.29 14.81 6.71
C ASN A 35 -8.08 15.49 6.05
N LEU A 36 -6.88 15.29 6.58
CA LEU A 36 -5.64 15.77 5.98
C LEU A 36 -5.31 14.96 4.71
N LEU A 37 -5.30 13.64 4.80
CA LEU A 37 -4.84 12.77 3.72
C LEU A 37 -5.80 12.75 2.53
N ARG A 38 -7.12 12.69 2.76
CA ARG A 38 -8.11 12.63 1.67
C ARG A 38 -8.17 13.88 0.80
N LYS A 39 -7.72 15.04 1.32
CA LYS A 39 -7.65 16.29 0.58
C LYS A 39 -6.40 16.41 -0.31
N SER A 40 -5.33 15.71 0.05
CA SER A 40 -4.03 15.83 -0.59
C SER A 40 -3.60 14.61 -1.41
N ASN A 41 -4.43 13.56 -1.45
CA ASN A 41 -4.14 12.34 -2.18
C ASN A 41 -5.36 11.87 -2.97
N ASN A 42 -5.12 11.23 -4.12
CA ASN A 42 -6.17 10.65 -4.94
C ASN A 42 -6.89 9.50 -4.22
N TYR A 43 -6.16 8.73 -3.43
CA TYR A 43 -6.65 7.57 -2.69
C TYR A 43 -6.07 7.52 -1.29
N VAL A 44 -6.88 7.13 -0.31
CA VAL A 44 -6.48 6.85 1.07
C VAL A 44 -6.95 5.45 1.44
N PHE A 45 -6.07 4.64 1.99
CA PHE A 45 -6.39 3.30 2.46
C PHE A 45 -6.20 3.22 3.97
N THR A 46 -7.17 2.65 4.68
CA THR A 46 -7.01 2.23 6.06
C THR A 46 -6.98 0.71 6.15
N THR A 47 -6.21 0.15 7.08
CA THR A 47 -6.21 -1.29 7.36
C THR A 47 -6.38 -1.54 8.84
N GLY A 48 -7.47 -2.21 9.23
CA GLY A 48 -7.85 -2.49 10.61
C GLY A 48 -8.94 -1.57 11.14
N GLY A 49 -9.40 -1.88 12.35
CA GLY A 49 -10.42 -1.11 13.07
C GLY A 49 -11.84 -1.17 12.48
N ILE A 50 -12.14 -2.17 11.65
CA ILE A 50 -13.49 -2.42 11.08
C ILE A 50 -14.06 -3.79 11.50
N GLY A 51 -13.53 -4.37 12.55
CA GLY A 51 -13.95 -5.66 13.09
C GLY A 51 -15.13 -5.56 14.08
N PRO A 52 -15.42 -6.66 14.79
CA PRO A 52 -16.57 -6.77 15.67
C PRO A 52 -16.32 -6.27 17.10
N THR A 53 -15.09 -5.91 17.47
CA THR A 53 -14.70 -5.61 18.84
C THR A 53 -14.90 -4.13 19.21
N HIS A 54 -14.86 -3.81 20.48
CA HIS A 54 -15.17 -2.46 20.97
C HIS A 54 -14.13 -1.42 20.56
N ASP A 55 -12.91 -1.86 20.31
CA ASP A 55 -11.76 -1.06 19.85
C ASP A 55 -11.73 -0.85 18.33
N ASP A 56 -12.58 -1.54 17.58
CA ASP A 56 -12.75 -1.32 16.14
C ASP A 56 -13.58 -0.04 15.90
N ILE A 57 -12.93 1.10 15.83
CA ILE A 57 -13.57 2.42 15.73
C ILE A 57 -13.35 3.13 14.39
N THR A 58 -12.65 2.51 13.44
CA THR A 58 -12.33 3.13 12.15
C THR A 58 -13.59 3.51 11.38
N ALA A 59 -14.61 2.64 11.30
CA ALA A 59 -15.80 2.90 10.52
C ALA A 59 -16.61 4.12 11.05
N GLN A 60 -16.79 4.23 12.36
CA GLN A 60 -17.45 5.40 12.94
C GLN A 60 -16.60 6.67 12.80
N SER A 61 -15.27 6.56 12.90
CA SER A 61 -14.36 7.69 12.72
C SER A 61 -14.40 8.21 11.28
N VAL A 62 -14.52 7.32 10.29
CA VAL A 62 -14.73 7.70 8.88
C VAL A 62 -16.06 8.42 8.73
N ALA A 63 -17.16 7.91 9.31
CA ALA A 63 -18.44 8.59 9.27
C ALA A 63 -18.35 10.02 9.84
N LYS A 64 -17.69 10.19 10.98
CA LYS A 64 -17.43 11.50 11.60
C LYS A 64 -16.59 12.41 10.72
N ALA A 65 -15.51 11.89 10.11
CA ALA A 65 -14.63 12.67 9.23
C ALA A 65 -15.34 13.22 7.99
N PHE A 66 -16.35 12.51 7.49
CA PHE A 66 -17.16 12.92 6.35
C PHE A 66 -18.46 13.64 6.73
N GLY A 67 -18.77 13.77 8.02
CA GLY A 67 -20.06 14.33 8.49
C GLY A 67 -21.26 13.47 8.12
N LEU A 68 -21.07 12.18 7.96
CA LEU A 68 -22.11 11.21 7.59
C LEU A 68 -22.67 10.50 8.82
N LYS A 69 -23.89 9.98 8.70
CA LYS A 69 -24.45 9.11 9.73
C LYS A 69 -23.68 7.80 9.74
N TYR A 70 -23.43 7.27 10.93
CA TYR A 70 -22.95 5.92 11.14
C TYR A 70 -24.16 5.01 11.34
N GLU A 71 -24.41 4.09 10.43
CA GLU A 71 -25.63 3.30 10.39
C GLU A 71 -25.40 1.89 9.83
N LEU A 72 -26.39 1.02 10.05
CA LEU A 72 -26.38 -0.35 9.54
C LEU A 72 -26.53 -0.36 8.02
N HIS A 73 -25.58 -0.94 7.30
CA HIS A 73 -25.60 -1.02 5.85
C HIS A 73 -26.53 -2.15 5.38
N LYS A 74 -27.60 -1.80 4.69
CA LYS A 74 -28.69 -2.74 4.32
C LYS A 74 -28.22 -3.91 3.46
N GLU A 75 -27.37 -3.68 2.47
CA GLU A 75 -26.83 -4.71 1.61
C GLU A 75 -25.80 -5.56 2.34
N GLY A 76 -24.93 -4.93 3.14
CA GLY A 76 -23.98 -5.62 4.01
C GLY A 76 -24.67 -6.57 4.99
N TYR A 77 -25.83 -6.16 5.53
CA TYR A 77 -26.65 -7.00 6.39
C TYR A 77 -27.07 -8.28 5.68
N LYS A 78 -27.64 -8.17 4.48
CA LYS A 78 -28.07 -9.35 3.68
C LYS A 78 -26.91 -10.27 3.35
N ILE A 79 -25.75 -9.73 3.05
CA ILE A 79 -24.54 -10.52 2.76
C ILE A 79 -24.13 -11.35 3.98
N LEU A 80 -24.04 -10.72 5.17
CA LEU A 80 -23.63 -11.43 6.37
C LEU A 80 -24.71 -12.36 6.93
N GLU A 81 -25.98 -11.98 6.84
CA GLU A 81 -27.08 -12.85 7.22
C GLU A 81 -27.09 -14.15 6.37
N ALA A 82 -26.81 -14.03 5.08
CA ALA A 82 -26.71 -15.20 4.19
C ALA A 82 -25.41 -16.01 4.39
N TYR A 83 -24.35 -15.39 4.91
CA TYR A 83 -23.05 -16.03 5.15
C TYR A 83 -23.05 -16.89 6.41
N TYR A 84 -23.71 -16.43 7.48
CA TYR A 84 -23.74 -17.14 8.77
C TYR A 84 -24.91 -18.13 8.87
N GLN A 85 -24.73 -19.14 9.71
CA GLN A 85 -25.82 -20.07 10.02
C GLN A 85 -26.91 -19.36 10.87
N PRO A 86 -28.16 -19.84 10.82
CA PRO A 86 -29.23 -19.30 11.63
C PRO A 86 -28.85 -19.20 13.12
N GLY A 87 -29.01 -18.02 13.71
CA GLY A 87 -28.64 -17.74 15.10
C GLY A 87 -27.17 -17.35 15.34
N GLU A 88 -26.31 -17.45 14.35
CA GLU A 88 -24.91 -17.05 14.49
C GLU A 88 -24.65 -15.57 14.16
N PHE A 89 -25.53 -14.91 13.44
CA PHE A 89 -25.42 -13.51 13.08
C PHE A 89 -25.85 -12.60 14.24
N ASN A 90 -25.03 -12.57 15.28
CA ASN A 90 -25.23 -11.81 16.51
C ASN A 90 -24.83 -10.31 16.37
N GLU A 91 -25.11 -9.52 17.40
CA GLU A 91 -24.83 -8.07 17.43
C GLU A 91 -23.35 -7.74 17.15
N GLY A 92 -22.39 -8.51 17.68
CA GLY A 92 -20.97 -8.34 17.41
C GLY A 92 -20.65 -8.47 15.92
N ARG A 93 -21.25 -9.47 15.26
CA ARG A 93 -21.08 -9.67 13.81
C ARG A 93 -21.79 -8.58 13.01
N GLN A 94 -22.94 -8.10 13.47
CA GLN A 94 -23.64 -6.96 12.87
C GLN A 94 -22.83 -5.65 12.95
N LYS A 95 -21.98 -5.48 13.97
CA LYS A 95 -21.10 -4.31 14.06
C LYS A 95 -20.21 -4.16 12.83
N MET A 96 -19.76 -5.25 12.20
CA MET A 96 -18.90 -5.23 11.02
C MET A 96 -19.57 -4.62 9.77
N ILE A 97 -20.86 -4.40 9.81
CA ILE A 97 -21.61 -3.74 8.71
C ILE A 97 -22.26 -2.44 9.14
N TRP A 98 -21.90 -1.92 10.31
CA TRP A 98 -22.14 -0.53 10.65
C TRP A 98 -21.04 0.30 9.99
N MET A 99 -21.44 1.24 9.15
CA MET A 99 -20.52 2.04 8.35
C MET A 99 -21.13 3.41 8.02
N PRO A 100 -20.37 4.32 7.41
CA PRO A 100 -20.91 5.60 6.97
C PRO A 100 -22.08 5.43 6.02
N ALA A 101 -23.08 6.27 6.14
CA ALA A 101 -24.20 6.33 5.20
C ALA A 101 -23.67 6.51 3.76
N ASN A 102 -24.26 5.79 2.82
CA ASN A 102 -23.86 5.76 1.41
C ASN A 102 -22.45 5.21 1.14
N ALA A 103 -21.87 4.44 2.06
CA ALA A 103 -20.62 3.74 1.78
C ALA A 103 -20.82 2.66 0.70
N ASP A 104 -19.86 2.53 -0.20
CA ASP A 104 -19.80 1.43 -1.16
C ASP A 104 -19.12 0.23 -0.53
N LEU A 105 -19.69 -0.96 -0.70
CA LEU A 105 -19.10 -2.19 -0.19
C LEU A 105 -17.86 -2.61 -0.99
N ILE A 106 -16.85 -3.10 -0.25
CA ILE A 106 -15.70 -3.83 -0.78
C ILE A 106 -15.88 -5.29 -0.36
N LEU A 107 -16.26 -6.13 -1.30
CA LEU A 107 -16.58 -7.52 -1.01
C LEU A 107 -15.38 -8.31 -0.50
N ASN A 108 -15.64 -9.17 0.47
CA ASN A 108 -14.64 -10.04 1.09
C ASN A 108 -14.94 -11.50 0.73
N PRO A 109 -14.18 -12.09 -0.20
CA PRO A 109 -14.42 -13.46 -0.64
C PRO A 109 -14.00 -14.52 0.38
N THR A 110 -13.25 -14.14 1.43
CA THR A 110 -12.67 -15.09 2.39
C THR A 110 -13.55 -15.32 3.62
N SER A 111 -14.08 -14.23 4.22
CA SER A 111 -14.82 -14.31 5.49
C SER A 111 -16.17 -13.59 5.50
N GLY A 112 -16.65 -13.18 4.34
CA GLY A 112 -17.96 -12.58 4.15
C GLY A 112 -18.07 -11.12 4.61
N ALA A 113 -17.46 -10.74 5.73
CA ALA A 113 -17.55 -9.37 6.26
C ALA A 113 -16.87 -8.36 5.33
N PRO A 114 -17.62 -7.43 4.69
CA PRO A 114 -17.07 -6.53 3.70
C PRO A 114 -16.25 -5.42 4.35
N GLY A 115 -15.29 -4.87 3.61
CA GLY A 115 -14.80 -3.52 3.81
C GLY A 115 -15.73 -2.51 3.13
N PHE A 116 -15.35 -1.25 3.13
CA PHE A 116 -16.15 -0.21 2.50
C PHE A 116 -15.29 0.93 1.95
N SER A 117 -15.88 1.74 1.09
CA SER A 117 -15.27 2.99 0.65
C SER A 117 -16.27 4.15 0.72
N VAL A 118 -15.73 5.34 1.01
CA VAL A 118 -16.46 6.61 0.96
C VAL A 118 -15.58 7.57 0.18
N GLU A 119 -16.07 8.08 -0.94
CA GLU A 119 -15.29 8.90 -1.87
C GLU A 119 -13.95 8.23 -2.20
N ASN A 120 -12.82 8.87 -1.87
CA ASN A 120 -11.47 8.38 -2.11
C ASN A 120 -10.85 7.62 -0.92
N VAL A 121 -11.61 7.32 0.12
CA VAL A 121 -11.14 6.56 1.31
C VAL A 121 -11.65 5.12 1.24
N PHE A 122 -10.73 4.17 1.29
CA PHE A 122 -10.97 2.73 1.21
C PHE A 122 -10.59 2.07 2.54
N CYS A 123 -11.54 1.42 3.19
CA CYS A 123 -11.36 0.81 4.51
C CYS A 123 -11.32 -0.71 4.40
N LEU A 124 -10.19 -1.30 4.75
CA LEU A 124 -9.89 -2.72 4.64
C LEU A 124 -9.63 -3.34 6.03
N PRO A 125 -9.87 -4.65 6.20
CA PRO A 125 -9.62 -5.34 7.46
C PRO A 125 -8.12 -5.39 7.81
N GLY A 126 -7.84 -5.58 9.11
CA GLY A 126 -6.49 -5.71 9.64
C GLY A 126 -5.84 -7.08 9.38
N VAL A 127 -6.61 -8.13 9.14
CA VAL A 127 -6.11 -9.50 8.91
C VAL A 127 -5.45 -9.58 7.53
N PRO A 128 -4.14 -9.87 7.43
CA PRO A 128 -3.40 -9.74 6.17
C PRO A 128 -3.91 -10.63 5.03
N SER A 129 -4.30 -11.87 5.32
CA SER A 129 -4.84 -12.80 4.31
C SER A 129 -6.18 -12.33 3.75
N ILE A 130 -7.04 -11.78 4.60
CA ILE A 130 -8.34 -11.24 4.22
C ILE A 130 -8.16 -9.98 3.38
N MET A 131 -7.38 -9.01 3.87
CA MET A 131 -7.08 -7.79 3.12
C MET A 131 -6.55 -8.11 1.72
N LYS A 132 -5.57 -9.02 1.62
CA LYS A 132 -4.99 -9.44 0.34
C LYS A 132 -6.04 -10.01 -0.63
N SER A 133 -6.97 -10.82 -0.14
CA SER A 133 -8.04 -11.40 -0.98
C SER A 133 -9.01 -10.35 -1.54
N MET A 134 -9.14 -9.21 -0.87
CA MET A 134 -10.05 -8.14 -1.27
C MET A 134 -9.45 -7.19 -2.32
N LEU A 135 -8.12 -7.12 -2.46
CA LEU A 135 -7.43 -6.20 -3.37
C LEU A 135 -7.84 -6.39 -4.84
N GLY A 136 -8.10 -7.62 -5.25
CA GLY A 136 -8.58 -7.93 -6.61
C GLY A 136 -9.87 -7.21 -6.98
N GLY A 137 -10.80 -7.08 -6.03
CA GLY A 137 -12.08 -6.39 -6.19
C GLY A 137 -11.96 -4.86 -6.32
N LEU A 138 -10.82 -4.29 -5.93
CA LEU A 138 -10.58 -2.85 -6.01
C LEU A 138 -10.02 -2.40 -7.36
N LYS A 139 -9.52 -3.31 -8.18
CA LYS A 139 -8.84 -2.97 -9.45
C LYS A 139 -9.67 -2.08 -10.37
N ASN A 140 -10.99 -2.26 -10.39
CA ASN A 140 -11.90 -1.46 -11.21
C ASN A 140 -12.36 -0.15 -10.55
N LYS A 141 -12.07 0.05 -9.27
CA LYS A 141 -12.39 1.26 -8.50
C LYS A 141 -11.23 2.25 -8.42
N ILE A 142 -10.05 1.82 -8.84
CA ILE A 142 -8.81 2.61 -8.76
C ILE A 142 -8.31 2.85 -10.16
N VAL A 143 -8.18 4.10 -10.53
CA VAL A 143 -7.52 4.50 -11.78
C VAL A 143 -6.02 4.45 -11.53
N GLY A 144 -5.38 3.44 -12.02
CA GLY A 144 -3.93 3.28 -12.01
C GLY A 144 -3.26 3.96 -13.20
N GLY A 145 -1.95 3.91 -13.24
CA GLY A 145 -1.10 4.29 -14.36
C GLY A 145 -0.33 3.09 -14.90
N ASP A 146 0.75 3.37 -15.60
CA ASP A 146 1.71 2.34 -15.98
C ASP A 146 2.41 1.78 -14.73
N PRO A 147 2.58 0.46 -14.62
CA PRO A 147 3.26 -0.14 -13.48
C PRO A 147 4.69 0.38 -13.35
N ILE A 148 5.11 0.70 -12.13
CA ILE A 148 6.49 1.06 -11.86
C ILE A 148 7.36 -0.20 -11.96
N LEU A 149 8.18 -0.25 -12.99
CA LEU A 149 9.16 -1.32 -13.20
C LEU A 149 10.35 -1.11 -12.27
N SER A 150 11.01 -2.20 -11.91
CA SER A 150 12.17 -2.17 -11.02
C SER A 150 13.27 -3.10 -11.53
N HIS A 151 14.51 -2.60 -11.51
CA HIS A 151 15.70 -3.39 -11.80
C HIS A 151 16.71 -3.22 -10.67
N THR A 152 17.32 -4.32 -10.21
CA THR A 152 18.28 -4.29 -9.09
C THR A 152 19.64 -4.82 -9.53
N ILE A 153 20.70 -4.08 -9.19
CA ILE A 153 22.09 -4.46 -9.38
C ILE A 153 22.72 -4.54 -7.99
N SER A 154 23.30 -5.66 -7.65
CA SER A 154 24.02 -5.83 -6.38
C SER A 154 25.51 -5.76 -6.60
N LEU A 155 26.22 -4.95 -5.81
CA LEU A 155 27.63 -4.66 -5.93
C LEU A 155 28.36 -5.02 -4.64
N LYS A 156 29.57 -5.55 -4.76
CA LYS A 156 30.49 -5.78 -3.63
C LYS A 156 31.32 -4.52 -3.39
N THR A 157 30.71 -3.54 -2.78
CA THR A 157 31.32 -2.23 -2.47
C THR A 157 30.57 -1.56 -1.32
N VAL A 158 30.99 -0.38 -0.93
CA VAL A 158 30.31 0.50 0.03
C VAL A 158 29.72 1.73 -0.67
N GLU A 159 28.66 2.29 -0.12
CA GLU A 159 27.97 3.43 -0.73
C GLU A 159 28.89 4.62 -1.00
N SER A 160 29.83 4.91 -0.09
CA SER A 160 30.76 6.05 -0.22
C SER A 160 31.64 5.98 -1.47
N GLU A 161 31.95 4.79 -1.97
CA GLU A 161 32.77 4.60 -3.18
C GLU A 161 32.02 4.90 -4.47
N ILE A 162 30.69 4.76 -4.44
CA ILE A 162 29.84 4.92 -5.63
C ILE A 162 28.96 6.16 -5.59
N ALA A 163 28.85 6.86 -4.45
CA ALA A 163 27.95 7.99 -4.23
C ALA A 163 28.05 9.07 -5.33
N ASN A 164 29.27 9.56 -5.61
CA ASN A 164 29.49 10.59 -6.63
C ASN A 164 29.12 10.12 -8.04
N SER A 165 29.35 8.84 -8.34
CA SER A 165 28.99 8.26 -9.66
C SER A 165 27.49 8.12 -9.78
N LEU A 166 26.79 7.67 -8.72
CA LEU A 166 25.33 7.58 -8.69
C LEU A 166 24.67 8.93 -8.81
N THR A 167 25.21 9.96 -8.14
CA THR A 167 24.65 11.33 -8.25
C THR A 167 24.68 11.81 -9.71
N LYS A 168 25.79 11.63 -10.43
CA LYS A 168 25.88 12.00 -11.84
C LYS A 168 24.89 11.23 -12.71
N VAL A 169 24.79 9.92 -12.50
CA VAL A 169 23.81 9.10 -13.25
C VAL A 169 22.38 9.54 -12.95
N GLN A 170 22.06 9.90 -11.69
CA GLN A 170 20.73 10.41 -11.32
C GLN A 170 20.42 11.76 -11.98
N GLU A 171 21.39 12.67 -12.06
CA GLU A 171 21.22 13.98 -12.72
C GLU A 171 20.93 13.83 -14.22
N GLU A 172 21.53 12.83 -14.88
CA GLU A 172 21.33 12.52 -16.30
C GLU A 172 20.06 11.71 -16.58
N ASN A 173 19.45 11.08 -15.56
CA ASN A 173 18.30 10.18 -15.69
C ASN A 173 17.18 10.58 -14.70
N GLN A 174 16.59 11.75 -14.87
CA GLN A 174 15.55 12.28 -13.99
C GLN A 174 14.24 11.47 -14.01
N ASP A 175 14.01 10.70 -15.09
CA ASP A 175 12.85 9.80 -15.24
C ASP A 175 13.05 8.42 -14.59
N VAL A 176 14.19 8.18 -13.96
CA VAL A 176 14.52 6.94 -13.23
C VAL A 176 14.87 7.29 -11.79
N GLU A 177 14.12 6.73 -10.85
CA GLU A 177 14.47 6.83 -9.42
C GLU A 177 15.58 5.82 -9.11
N ILE A 178 16.72 6.31 -8.59
CA ILE A 178 17.87 5.49 -8.21
C ILE A 178 17.97 5.44 -6.69
N GLY A 179 17.77 4.26 -6.09
CA GLY A 179 18.00 4.02 -4.67
C GLY A 179 19.24 3.17 -4.44
N SER A 180 20.02 3.46 -3.38
CA SER A 180 21.10 2.61 -2.92
C SER A 180 20.79 2.05 -1.53
N TYR A 181 21.02 0.74 -1.37
CA TYR A 181 20.63 0.01 -0.15
C TYR A 181 21.79 -0.89 0.28
N PRO A 182 22.52 -0.50 1.34
CA PRO A 182 23.57 -1.34 1.91
C PRO A 182 22.99 -2.66 2.39
N PHE A 183 23.74 -3.73 2.20
CA PHE A 183 23.41 -5.03 2.76
C PHE A 183 24.63 -5.71 3.40
N PHE A 184 24.36 -6.53 4.39
CA PHE A 184 25.32 -7.44 4.97
C PHE A 184 24.69 -8.84 5.00
N HIS A 185 25.17 -9.72 4.14
CA HIS A 185 24.65 -11.07 4.03
C HIS A 185 25.78 -12.10 3.99
N ALA A 186 25.69 -13.14 4.85
CA ALA A 186 26.66 -14.22 4.94
C ALA A 186 28.13 -13.74 5.05
N GLY A 187 28.39 -12.69 5.85
CA GLY A 187 29.74 -12.12 6.04
C GLY A 187 30.23 -11.23 4.90
N LYS A 188 29.39 -10.97 3.89
CA LYS A 188 29.72 -10.11 2.74
C LYS A 188 28.98 -8.78 2.85
N LEU A 189 29.73 -7.70 2.77
CA LEU A 189 29.21 -6.34 2.68
C LEU A 189 28.99 -5.99 1.19
N GLY A 190 27.89 -5.32 0.90
CA GLY A 190 27.59 -4.86 -0.44
C GLY A 190 26.53 -3.77 -0.48
N VAL A 191 26.21 -3.30 -1.69
CA VAL A 191 25.18 -2.31 -1.95
C VAL A 191 24.30 -2.80 -3.09
N SER A 192 22.97 -2.80 -2.89
CA SER A 192 22.01 -3.01 -3.96
C SER A 192 21.56 -1.65 -4.51
N ILE A 193 21.77 -1.42 -5.80
CA ILE A 193 21.24 -0.27 -6.52
C ILE A 193 19.92 -0.69 -7.14
N VAL A 194 18.86 0.04 -6.84
CA VAL A 194 17.50 -0.24 -7.33
C VAL A 194 17.07 0.92 -8.24
N LEU A 195 16.79 0.59 -9.49
CA LEU A 195 16.29 1.51 -10.51
C LEU A 195 14.77 1.34 -10.63
N ARG A 196 14.02 2.44 -10.64
CA ARG A 196 12.56 2.41 -10.80
C ARG A 196 12.13 3.45 -11.83
N SER A 197 11.28 3.03 -12.76
CA SER A 197 10.65 3.91 -13.77
C SER A 197 9.42 3.22 -14.34
N GLU A 198 8.50 3.96 -14.93
CA GLU A 198 7.41 3.44 -15.76
C GLU A 198 7.92 2.96 -17.14
N ASN A 199 9.13 3.33 -17.53
CA ASN A 199 9.70 3.07 -18.84
C ASN A 199 10.92 2.15 -18.79
N GLN A 200 10.78 0.93 -19.34
CA GLN A 200 11.87 -0.08 -19.36
C GLN A 200 13.10 0.42 -20.09
N SER A 201 12.98 1.12 -21.22
CA SER A 201 14.14 1.60 -21.98
C SER A 201 14.95 2.64 -21.20
N LYS A 202 14.33 3.43 -20.35
CA LYS A 202 15.00 4.37 -19.44
C LYS A 202 15.77 3.63 -18.34
N ILE A 203 15.18 2.56 -17.79
CA ILE A 203 15.88 1.68 -16.84
C ILE A 203 17.11 1.06 -17.50
N ASP A 204 16.98 0.53 -18.72
CA ASP A 204 18.08 -0.13 -19.43
C ASP A 204 19.22 0.85 -19.76
N GLN A 205 18.88 2.08 -20.16
CA GLN A 205 19.87 3.16 -20.39
C GLN A 205 20.61 3.49 -19.09
N CYS A 206 19.87 3.73 -18.00
CA CYS A 206 20.43 4.05 -16.69
C CYS A 206 21.31 2.88 -16.18
N ASN A 207 20.84 1.63 -16.31
CA ASN A 207 21.61 0.43 -15.98
C ASN A 207 22.94 0.36 -16.73
N SER A 208 22.92 0.67 -18.02
CA SER A 208 24.14 0.66 -18.85
C SER A 208 25.16 1.70 -18.36
N GLN A 209 24.73 2.88 -17.93
CA GLN A 209 25.60 3.91 -17.36
C GLN A 209 26.21 3.44 -16.02
N ILE A 210 25.40 2.78 -15.17
CA ILE A 210 25.87 2.22 -13.90
C ILE A 210 26.90 1.12 -14.15
N LEU A 211 26.62 0.18 -15.03
CA LEU A 211 27.55 -0.89 -15.35
C LEU A 211 28.86 -0.37 -15.93
N LYS A 212 28.83 0.74 -16.67
CA LYS A 212 30.04 1.37 -17.19
C LYS A 212 30.96 1.84 -16.06
N PHE A 213 30.47 2.67 -15.11
CA PHE A 213 31.31 3.11 -14.02
C PHE A 213 31.73 1.96 -13.06
N VAL A 214 30.88 0.96 -12.88
CA VAL A 214 31.18 -0.24 -12.11
C VAL A 214 32.38 -0.97 -12.71
N ASN A 215 32.39 -1.15 -14.03
CA ASN A 215 33.53 -1.76 -14.76
C ASN A 215 34.78 -0.87 -14.68
N ASP A 216 34.67 0.44 -14.89
CA ASP A 216 35.77 1.40 -14.81
C ASP A 216 36.46 1.37 -13.43
N LYS A 217 35.67 1.22 -12.39
CA LYS A 217 36.13 1.09 -10.99
C LYS A 217 36.50 -0.32 -10.57
N LYS A 218 36.36 -1.33 -11.46
CA LYS A 218 36.63 -2.76 -11.20
C LYS A 218 35.81 -3.29 -9.99
N ILE A 219 34.60 -2.82 -9.81
CA ILE A 219 33.70 -3.28 -8.76
C ILE A 219 33.03 -4.59 -9.21
N GLU A 220 33.01 -5.59 -8.33
CA GLU A 220 32.38 -6.87 -8.59
C GLU A 220 30.86 -6.78 -8.50
N VAL A 221 30.16 -7.20 -9.55
CA VAL A 221 28.70 -7.42 -9.53
C VAL A 221 28.43 -8.78 -8.90
N VAL A 222 27.51 -8.85 -7.94
CA VAL A 222 27.21 -10.10 -7.22
C VAL A 222 25.72 -10.47 -7.43
N ASP A 223 25.49 -11.76 -7.63
CA ASP A 223 24.15 -12.32 -7.63
C ASP A 223 23.62 -12.40 -6.18
N ARG A 224 22.32 -12.11 -6.01
CA ARG A 224 21.67 -12.10 -4.71
C ARG A 224 20.45 -13.03 -4.68
#